data_cb38dd8ea468c508a481771f34e5502c
#
_entry.id   cb38dd8ea468c508a481771f34e5502c
#
_cell.length_a   1.000
_cell.length_b   1.000
_cell.length_c   1.000
_cell.angle_alpha   90.00
_cell.angle_beta   90.00
_cell.angle_gamma   90.00
#
_symmetry.space_group_name_H-M   'P 1'
#
loop_
_entity.id
_entity.type
_entity.pdbx_description
1 polymer ?
#
loop_
_entity_poly.entity_id
_entity_poly.type
_entity_poly.pdbx_seq_one_letter_code
_entity_poly.pdbx_strand_id
1 'polypeptide(L)'
;MITIIGRLNIEPAVMENYDRDVKELSSKVIKEDGCHFYSLVVEDKENGVVTIAEIWRDEPALFVHWGQPWVTDFMEMYGAKVTGSTLKMYDTTNERDLPS
;
A
#
# COMPACT_ATOMS: atom_id res chain seq x y z
N MET A 1 -16.12 -5.12 1.75
CA MET A 1 -14.70 -4.76 1.91
C MET A 1 -14.09 -4.33 0.59
N ILE A 2 -13.00 -3.59 0.67
CA ILE A 2 -12.22 -3.19 -0.50
C ILE A 2 -10.86 -3.85 -0.42
N THR A 3 -10.46 -4.53 -1.48
CA THR A 3 -9.12 -5.11 -1.60
C THR A 3 -8.35 -4.37 -2.70
N ILE A 4 -7.16 -3.92 -2.38
CA ILE A 4 -6.24 -3.31 -3.34
C ILE A 4 -5.06 -4.27 -3.48
N ILE A 5 -4.73 -4.64 -4.71
CA ILE A 5 -3.63 -5.57 -4.97
C ILE A 5 -2.97 -5.24 -6.30
N GLY A 6 -1.67 -5.45 -6.35
CA GLY A 6 -0.88 -5.29 -7.56
C GLY A 6 0.55 -4.89 -7.29
N ARG A 7 1.16 -4.30 -8.28
CA ARG A 7 2.55 -3.85 -8.20
C ARG A 7 2.70 -2.39 -8.54
N LEU A 8 3.70 -1.79 -7.92
CA LEU A 8 4.11 -0.42 -8.17
C LEU A 8 5.56 -0.46 -8.63
N ASN A 9 5.88 0.30 -9.66
CA ASN A 9 7.26 0.45 -10.10
C ASN A 9 7.76 1.83 -9.67
N ILE A 10 8.93 1.85 -9.07
CA ILE A 10 9.55 3.07 -8.54
C ILE A 10 10.98 3.14 -9.06
N GLU A 11 11.52 4.33 -9.25
CA GLU A 11 12.91 4.50 -9.65
C GLU A 11 13.83 3.72 -8.71
N PRO A 12 14.66 2.80 -9.24
CA PRO A 12 15.52 1.96 -8.40
C PRO A 12 16.46 2.75 -7.48
N ALA A 13 16.88 3.94 -7.89
CA ALA A 13 17.81 4.76 -7.11
C ALA A 13 17.26 5.16 -5.72
N VAL A 14 15.94 5.19 -5.53
CA VAL A 14 15.33 5.58 -4.25
C VAL A 14 14.84 4.39 -3.42
N MET A 15 15.06 3.16 -3.90
CA MET A 15 14.45 1.97 -3.28
C MET A 15 14.92 1.72 -1.85
N GLU A 16 16.16 2.01 -1.54
CA GLU A 16 16.66 1.81 -0.19
C GLU A 16 15.95 2.72 0.81
N ASN A 17 15.81 3.99 0.47
CA ASN A 17 15.06 4.95 1.28
C ASN A 17 13.57 4.60 1.35
N TYR A 18 13.02 4.19 0.20
CA TYR A 18 11.62 3.78 0.11
C TYR A 18 11.32 2.60 1.05
N ASP A 19 12.15 1.57 1.02
CA ASP A 19 11.97 0.39 1.86
C ASP A 19 11.98 0.75 3.36
N ARG A 20 12.89 1.61 3.76
CA ARG A 20 12.94 2.11 5.13
C ARG A 20 11.68 2.89 5.49
N ASP A 21 11.29 3.82 4.63
CA ASP A 21 10.18 4.73 4.92
C ASP A 21 8.83 4.05 4.83
N VAL A 22 8.68 3.05 3.95
CA VAL A 22 7.43 2.30 3.85
C VAL A 22 7.16 1.44 5.08
N LYS A 23 8.22 0.97 5.74
CA LYS A 23 8.07 0.21 6.99
C LYS A 23 7.53 1.10 8.10
N GLU A 24 8.02 2.33 8.19
CA GLU A 24 7.51 3.30 9.14
C GLU A 24 6.06 3.70 8.82
N LEU A 25 5.77 3.96 7.55
CA LEU A 25 4.40 4.25 7.10
C LEU A 25 3.46 3.13 7.50
N SER A 26 3.83 1.89 7.20
CA SER A 26 2.99 0.71 7.47
C SER A 26 2.66 0.58 8.95
N SER A 27 3.61 0.90 9.83
CA SER A 27 3.40 0.84 11.27
C SER A 27 2.29 1.79 11.75
N LYS A 28 2.08 2.88 11.03
CA LYS A 28 1.00 3.85 11.31
C LYS A 28 -0.31 3.42 10.67
N VAL A 29 -0.24 2.96 9.42
CA VAL A 29 -1.43 2.60 8.65
C VAL A 29 -2.19 1.43 9.25
N ILE A 30 -1.50 0.42 9.77
CA ILE A 30 -2.16 -0.76 10.37
C ILE A 30 -3.02 -0.41 11.59
N LYS A 31 -2.82 0.77 12.18
CA LYS A 31 -3.60 1.26 13.32
C LYS A 31 -4.78 2.12 12.89
N GLU A 32 -4.92 2.43 11.61
CA GLU A 32 -6.03 3.24 11.13
C GLU A 32 -7.36 2.48 11.23
N ASP A 33 -8.42 3.22 11.54
CA ASP A 33 -9.75 2.66 11.59
C ASP A 33 -10.16 2.10 10.23
N GLY A 34 -10.61 0.85 10.20
CA GLY A 34 -11.02 0.18 8.99
C GLY A 34 -9.90 -0.46 8.18
N CYS A 35 -8.65 -0.36 8.63
CA CYS A 35 -7.55 -1.08 7.99
C CYS A 35 -7.54 -2.53 8.47
N HIS A 36 -7.90 -3.46 7.60
CA HIS A 36 -7.90 -4.90 7.93
C HIS A 36 -6.58 -5.55 7.59
N PHE A 37 -5.91 -5.08 6.56
CA PHE A 37 -4.62 -5.61 6.14
C PHE A 37 -3.87 -4.53 5.37
N TYR A 38 -2.56 -4.44 5.56
CA TYR A 38 -1.74 -3.48 4.83
C TYR A 38 -0.32 -4.03 4.70
N SER A 39 0.11 -4.28 3.47
CA SER A 39 1.44 -4.83 3.19
C SER A 39 1.99 -4.22 1.91
N LEU A 40 3.09 -3.49 2.03
CA LEU A 40 3.87 -2.97 0.92
C LEU A 40 5.27 -3.54 1.04
N VAL A 41 5.63 -4.44 0.13
CA VAL A 41 6.89 -5.18 0.20
C VAL A 41 7.72 -4.93 -1.04
N VAL A 42 8.99 -4.62 -0.86
CA VAL A 42 9.94 -4.53 -1.97
C VAL A 42 10.18 -5.95 -2.49
N GLU A 43 9.66 -6.20 -3.69
CA GLU A 43 9.78 -7.52 -4.33
C GLU A 43 11.10 -7.65 -5.09
N ASP A 44 11.51 -6.57 -5.77
CA ASP A 44 12.73 -6.55 -6.59
C ASP A 44 13.35 -5.17 -6.45
N LYS A 45 14.36 -5.08 -5.61
CA LYS A 45 15.03 -3.82 -5.31
C LYS A 45 15.77 -3.25 -6.50
N GLU A 46 16.42 -4.10 -7.29
CA GLU A 46 17.22 -3.67 -8.45
C GLU A 46 16.35 -3.05 -9.53
N ASN A 47 15.16 -3.57 -9.73
CA ASN A 47 14.25 -3.13 -10.77
C ASN A 47 13.14 -2.21 -10.25
N GLY A 48 13.14 -1.91 -8.96
CA GLY A 48 12.18 -0.98 -8.38
C GLY A 48 10.76 -1.50 -8.33
N VAL A 49 10.58 -2.79 -8.01
CA VAL A 49 9.25 -3.41 -7.96
C VAL A 49 8.79 -3.57 -6.52
N VAL A 50 7.59 -3.06 -6.24
CA VAL A 50 6.93 -3.16 -4.93
C VAL A 50 5.62 -3.89 -5.10
N THR A 51 5.40 -4.92 -4.28
CA THR A 51 4.12 -5.63 -4.22
C THR A 51 3.25 -5.01 -3.13
N ILE A 52 2.00 -4.72 -3.47
CA ILE A 52 1.06 -4.05 -2.58
C ILE A 52 -0.17 -4.93 -2.40
N ALA A 53 -0.59 -5.11 -1.14
CA ALA A 53 -1.84 -5.75 -0.79
C ALA A 53 -2.46 -5.01 0.40
N GLU A 54 -3.71 -4.57 0.24
CA GLU A 54 -4.44 -3.84 1.26
C GLU A 54 -5.87 -4.34 1.31
N ILE A 55 -6.44 -4.39 2.52
CA ILE A 55 -7.86 -4.68 2.71
C ILE A 55 -8.44 -3.63 3.66
N TRP A 56 -9.49 -2.97 3.21
CA TRP A 56 -10.18 -1.92 3.96
C TRP A 56 -11.63 -2.32 4.19
N ARG A 57 -12.18 -1.92 5.35
CA ARG A 57 -13.57 -2.21 5.71
C ARG A 57 -14.55 -1.74 4.63
N ASP A 58 -14.34 -0.52 4.12
CA ASP A 58 -15.20 0.12 3.12
C ASP A 58 -14.47 1.28 2.44
N GLU A 59 -15.10 1.88 1.43
CA GLU A 59 -14.53 3.03 0.74
C GLU A 59 -14.34 4.25 1.64
N PRO A 60 -15.27 4.61 2.54
CA PRO A 60 -15.03 5.74 3.44
C PRO A 60 -13.75 5.59 4.25
N ALA A 61 -13.46 4.40 4.77
CA ALA A 61 -12.23 4.15 5.52
C ALA A 61 -11.00 4.34 4.63
N LEU A 62 -11.06 3.86 3.40
CA LEU A 62 -9.97 4.04 2.43
C LEU A 62 -9.74 5.51 2.10
N PHE A 63 -10.81 6.29 1.91
CA PHE A 63 -10.70 7.72 1.61
C PHE A 63 -10.11 8.50 2.79
N VAL A 64 -10.48 8.15 4.02
CA VAL A 64 -9.87 8.74 5.21
C VAL A 64 -8.36 8.42 5.24
N HIS A 65 -7.99 7.18 4.92
CA HIS A 65 -6.59 6.76 4.83
C HIS A 65 -5.80 7.64 3.85
N TRP A 66 -6.33 7.88 2.66
CA TRP A 66 -5.65 8.70 1.65
C TRP A 66 -5.44 10.15 2.09
N GLY A 67 -6.23 10.63 3.06
CA GLY A 67 -6.10 11.97 3.60
C GLY A 67 -5.22 12.10 4.84
N GLN A 68 -4.70 11.00 5.37
CA GLN A 68 -3.86 11.05 6.56
C GLN A 68 -2.54 11.76 6.28
N PRO A 69 -2.04 12.58 7.23
CA PRO A 69 -0.78 13.31 7.03
C PRO A 69 0.40 12.41 6.66
N TRP A 70 0.52 11.25 7.30
CA TRP A 70 1.62 10.32 7.02
C TRP A 70 1.52 9.72 5.62
N VAL A 71 0.32 9.59 5.06
CA VAL A 71 0.13 9.11 3.69
C VAL A 71 0.42 10.22 2.69
N THR A 72 -0.13 11.42 2.91
CA THR A 72 0.10 12.55 2.00
C THR A 72 1.57 12.96 1.97
N ASP A 73 2.25 12.95 3.12
CA ASP A 73 3.68 13.24 3.19
C ASP A 73 4.50 12.18 2.42
N PHE A 74 4.14 10.90 2.57
CA PHE A 74 4.80 9.82 1.86
C PHE A 74 4.60 9.94 0.34
N MET A 75 3.38 10.25 -0.09
CA MET A 75 3.08 10.45 -1.51
C MET A 75 3.79 11.67 -2.08
N GLU A 76 3.92 12.72 -1.31
CA GLU A 76 4.68 13.90 -1.71
C GLU A 76 6.15 13.57 -1.91
N MET A 77 6.71 12.73 -1.05
CA MET A 77 8.11 12.33 -1.11
C MET A 77 8.40 11.40 -2.29
N TYR A 78 7.53 10.43 -2.54
CA TYR A 78 7.79 9.35 -3.51
C TYR A 78 6.91 9.35 -4.75
N GLY A 79 5.81 10.12 -4.77
CA GLY A 79 4.86 10.09 -5.88
C GLY A 79 5.48 10.35 -7.25
N ALA A 80 6.41 11.31 -7.33
CA ALA A 80 7.09 11.64 -8.57
C ALA A 80 8.12 10.56 -9.00
N LYS A 81 8.44 9.61 -8.13
CA LYS A 81 9.38 8.53 -8.40
C LYS A 81 8.70 7.27 -8.94
N VAL A 82 7.38 7.25 -8.95
CA VAL A 82 6.60 6.15 -9.50
C VAL A 82 6.70 6.16 -11.01
N THR A 83 7.13 5.04 -11.60
CA THR A 83 7.30 4.90 -13.05
C THR A 83 6.21 4.06 -13.69
N GLY A 84 5.44 3.33 -12.91
CA GLY A 84 4.33 2.51 -13.41
C GLY A 84 3.56 1.88 -12.28
N SER A 85 2.37 1.39 -12.60
CA SER A 85 1.48 0.78 -11.62
C SER A 85 0.52 -0.19 -12.30
N THR A 86 0.30 -1.34 -11.66
CA THR A 86 -0.72 -2.32 -12.05
C THR A 86 -1.73 -2.54 -10.91
N LEU A 87 -1.83 -1.58 -10.00
CA LEU A 87 -2.74 -1.69 -8.87
C LEU A 87 -4.19 -1.69 -9.33
N LYS A 88 -4.98 -2.58 -8.74
CA LYS A 88 -6.42 -2.67 -8.96
C LYS A 88 -7.15 -2.72 -7.64
N MET A 89 -8.36 -2.23 -7.66
CA MET A 89 -9.25 -2.18 -6.52
C MET A 89 -10.42 -3.11 -6.78
N TYR A 90 -10.70 -3.98 -5.82
CA TYR A 90 -11.77 -4.98 -5.92
C TYR A 90 -12.76 -4.81 -4.79
N ASP A 91 -14.05 -4.91 -5.11
CA ASP A 91 -15.07 -5.08 -4.08
C ASP A 91 -15.10 -6.54 -3.67
N THR A 92 -14.94 -6.80 -2.37
CA THR A 92 -14.86 -8.17 -1.85
C THR A 92 -15.96 -8.41 -0.82
N THR A 93 -16.55 -9.61 -0.87
CA THR A 93 -17.58 -10.05 0.06
C THR A 93 -17.35 -11.52 0.41
N ASN A 94 -18.09 -12.00 1.40
CA ASN A 94 -18.07 -13.41 1.78
C ASN A 94 -16.67 -13.90 2.19
N GLU A 95 -15.97 -13.06 2.95
CA GLU A 95 -14.70 -13.45 3.54
C GLU A 95 -14.87 -14.72 4.37
N ARG A 96 -13.92 -15.63 4.24
CA ARG A 96 -13.86 -16.84 5.04
C ARG A 96 -12.41 -17.28 5.22
N ASP A 97 -12.16 -18.02 6.27
CA ASP A 97 -10.84 -18.55 6.52
C ASP A 97 -10.49 -19.65 5.52
N LEU A 98 -9.19 -19.85 5.30
CA LEU A 98 -8.71 -20.96 4.51
C LEU A 98 -9.09 -22.28 5.19
N PRO A 99 -9.46 -23.30 4.43
CA PRO A 99 -9.64 -24.65 4.99
C PRO A 99 -8.32 -25.13 5.60
N SER A 100 -8.39 -25.75 6.76
CA SER A 100 -7.21 -26.26 7.46
C SER A 100 -7.14 -27.77 7.40
#